data_901d07e176c683c8ddf667c5a37134d2
#
_entry.id   901d07e176c683c8ddf667c5a37134d2
#
_cell.length_a   1.000
_cell.length_b   1.000
_cell.length_c   1.000
_cell.angle_alpha   90.00
_cell.angle_beta   90.00
_cell.angle_gamma   90.00
#
_symmetry.space_group_name_H-M   'P 1'
#
loop_
_entity.id
_entity.type
_entity.pdbx_description
1 polymer ?
#
loop_
_entity_poly.entity_id
_entity_poly.type
_entity_poly.pdbx_seq_one_letter_code
_entity_poly.pdbx_strand_id
1 'polypeptide(L)'
;MKAPVAELKTRLQTAMDMNNKKSVDLVNDLGIPKSAMSQYLSGKSKDMDSKRLYKICSYLNVSEAWMMGFDVPMERAVVQKNNDIMADIIVRMRTDVDFLSVVELLNNLNSDQLASVKQMLKAFNKDS
;
A
#
# COMPACT_ATOMS: atom_id res chain seq x y z
N MET A 1 -13.84 1.16 1.93
CA MET A 1 -12.58 1.33 2.67
C MET A 1 -12.54 2.72 3.28
N LYS A 2 -12.09 2.83 4.50
CA LYS A 2 -12.05 4.10 5.21
C LYS A 2 -10.69 4.78 5.03
N ALA A 3 -10.62 6.06 5.37
CA ALA A 3 -9.36 6.79 5.37
C ALA A 3 -8.35 6.11 6.30
N PRO A 4 -7.04 6.35 6.11
CA PRO A 4 -6.02 5.78 6.97
C PRO A 4 -6.25 6.12 8.45
N VAL A 5 -6.04 5.14 9.33
CA VAL A 5 -6.27 5.27 10.77
C VAL A 5 -4.97 5.20 11.57
N ALA A 6 -3.84 4.93 10.94
CA ALA A 6 -2.55 4.81 11.60
C ALA A 6 -1.45 5.43 10.75
N GLU A 7 -0.33 5.77 11.38
CA GLU A 7 0.81 6.35 10.68
C GLU A 7 1.78 5.27 10.19
N LEU A 8 2.44 5.56 9.07
CA LEU A 8 3.44 4.67 8.49
C LEU A 8 4.53 4.31 9.50
N LYS A 9 5.07 5.30 10.22
CA LYS A 9 6.16 5.06 11.19
C LYS A 9 5.77 4.03 12.24
N THR A 10 4.55 4.08 12.72
CA THR A 10 4.05 3.18 13.76
C THR A 10 3.90 1.76 13.22
N ARG A 11 3.28 1.63 12.04
CA ARG A 11 3.07 0.32 11.42
C ARG A 11 4.38 -0.32 10.99
N LEU A 12 5.31 0.48 10.44
CA LEU A 12 6.63 -0.02 10.05
C LEU A 12 7.41 -0.53 11.25
N GLN A 13 7.43 0.24 12.33
CA GLN A 13 8.12 -0.18 13.55
C GLN A 13 7.50 -1.45 14.12
N THR A 14 6.18 -1.53 14.16
CA THR A 14 5.46 -2.72 14.63
C THR A 14 5.84 -3.95 13.82
N ALA A 15 5.81 -3.85 12.49
CA ALA A 15 6.14 -4.97 11.62
C ALA A 15 7.60 -5.41 11.77
N MET A 16 8.51 -4.46 11.91
CA MET A 16 9.93 -4.75 12.14
C MET A 16 10.12 -5.49 13.46
N ASP A 17 9.49 -5.00 14.53
CA ASP A 17 9.60 -5.62 15.86
C ASP A 17 9.04 -7.05 15.85
N MET A 18 7.90 -7.26 15.21
CA MET A 18 7.27 -8.59 15.14
C MET A 18 8.11 -9.59 14.36
N ASN A 19 8.89 -9.12 13.40
CA ASN A 19 9.77 -9.97 12.60
C ASN A 19 11.21 -9.99 13.11
N ASN A 20 11.47 -9.31 14.22
CA ASN A 20 12.80 -9.21 14.82
C ASN A 20 13.82 -8.65 13.83
N LYS A 21 13.42 -7.61 13.10
CA LYS A 21 14.25 -6.93 12.10
C LYS A 21 14.55 -5.50 12.53
N LYS A 22 15.74 -5.04 12.21
CA LYS A 22 16.18 -3.67 12.49
C LYS A 22 16.33 -2.88 11.20
N SER A 23 16.43 -1.57 11.32
CA SER A 23 16.63 -0.70 10.16
C SER A 23 17.79 -1.14 9.29
N VAL A 24 18.91 -1.55 9.90
CA VAL A 24 20.09 -1.99 9.16
C VAL A 24 19.78 -3.23 8.30
N ASP A 25 18.89 -4.10 8.75
CA ASP A 25 18.51 -5.29 7.99
C ASP A 25 17.80 -4.90 6.70
N LEU A 26 16.90 -3.94 6.76
CA LEU A 26 16.20 -3.46 5.57
C LEU A 26 17.14 -2.74 4.60
N VAL A 27 18.08 -1.98 5.14
CA VAL A 27 19.09 -1.32 4.30
C VAL A 27 19.93 -2.35 3.56
N ASN A 28 20.42 -3.36 4.26
CA ASN A 28 21.32 -4.36 3.69
C ASN A 28 20.61 -5.35 2.78
N ASP A 29 19.44 -5.85 3.21
CA ASP A 29 18.75 -6.93 2.51
C ASP A 29 17.92 -6.42 1.34
N LEU A 30 17.35 -5.21 1.44
CA LEU A 30 16.46 -4.65 0.43
C LEU A 30 17.08 -3.53 -0.39
N GLY A 31 18.26 -3.07 -0.01
CA GLY A 31 18.92 -1.97 -0.73
C GLY A 31 18.25 -0.62 -0.51
N ILE A 32 17.54 -0.44 0.59
CA ILE A 32 16.87 0.82 0.90
C ILE A 32 17.91 1.80 1.47
N PRO A 33 17.97 3.04 0.96
CA PRO A 33 18.91 4.01 1.51
C PRO A 33 18.70 4.25 3.00
N LYS A 34 19.79 4.39 3.73
CA LYS A 34 19.76 4.64 5.16
C LYS A 34 18.97 5.89 5.50
N SER A 35 19.11 6.94 4.69
CA SER A 35 18.38 8.19 4.86
C SER A 35 16.87 8.00 4.70
N ALA A 36 16.46 7.15 3.77
CA ALA A 36 15.04 6.85 3.56
C ALA A 36 14.45 6.12 4.78
N MET A 37 15.16 5.12 5.30
CA MET A 37 14.70 4.40 6.50
C MET A 37 14.56 5.35 7.69
N SER A 38 15.53 6.24 7.87
CA SER A 38 15.48 7.24 8.93
C SER A 38 14.25 8.12 8.82
N GLN A 39 13.91 8.55 7.61
CA GLN A 39 12.73 9.40 7.38
C GLN A 39 11.42 8.67 7.64
N TYR A 40 11.33 7.40 7.24
CA TYR A 40 10.14 6.60 7.51
C TYR A 40 9.93 6.39 9.01
N LEU A 41 10.99 6.02 9.72
CA LEU A 41 10.89 5.67 11.15
C LEU A 41 10.71 6.90 12.04
N SER A 42 11.17 8.07 11.60
CA SER A 42 10.96 9.32 12.34
C SER A 42 9.58 9.95 12.10
N GLY A 43 8.88 9.49 11.07
CA GLY A 43 7.61 10.08 10.68
C GLY A 43 7.76 11.30 9.78
N LYS A 44 8.98 11.64 9.38
CA LYS A 44 9.24 12.77 8.50
C LYS A 44 8.68 12.52 7.10
N SER A 45 8.80 11.28 6.62
CA SER A 45 8.17 10.84 5.38
C SER A 45 6.98 9.96 5.74
N LYS A 46 5.78 10.37 5.32
CA LYS A 46 4.54 9.66 5.63
C LYS A 46 4.10 8.74 4.50
N ASP A 47 4.72 8.86 3.35
CA ASP A 47 4.39 8.09 2.16
C ASP A 47 5.63 7.36 1.66
N MET A 48 5.39 6.30 0.89
CA MET A 48 6.44 5.43 0.38
C MET A 48 6.08 5.07 -1.05
N ASP A 49 7.08 5.00 -1.95
CA ASP A 49 6.79 4.60 -3.33
C ASP A 49 6.38 3.13 -3.39
N SER A 50 5.66 2.76 -4.46
CA SER A 50 5.06 1.44 -4.57
C SER A 50 6.07 0.31 -4.60
N LYS A 51 7.23 0.52 -5.21
CA LYS A 51 8.27 -0.51 -5.28
C LYS A 51 8.86 -0.82 -3.91
N ARG A 52 9.14 0.23 -3.13
CA ARG A 52 9.62 0.05 -1.76
C ARG A 52 8.56 -0.57 -0.88
N LEU A 53 7.33 -0.11 -1.03
CA LEU A 53 6.21 -0.66 -0.26
C LEU A 53 6.10 -2.16 -0.48
N TYR A 54 6.14 -2.60 -1.73
CA TYR A 54 6.09 -4.01 -2.07
C TYR A 54 7.27 -4.77 -1.46
N LYS A 55 8.49 -4.25 -1.59
CA LYS A 55 9.69 -4.90 -1.05
C LYS A 55 9.62 -5.07 0.46
N ILE A 56 9.29 -4.00 1.17
CA ILE A 56 9.24 -4.00 2.63
C ILE A 56 8.15 -4.92 3.12
N CYS A 57 6.95 -4.83 2.55
CA CYS A 57 5.82 -5.65 2.99
C CYS A 57 6.04 -7.13 2.69
N SER A 58 6.65 -7.47 1.55
CA SER A 58 7.02 -8.85 1.25
C SER A 58 8.04 -9.38 2.24
N TYR A 59 9.04 -8.58 2.56
CA TYR A 59 10.11 -8.94 3.50
C TYR A 59 9.57 -9.16 4.91
N LEU A 60 8.68 -8.27 5.36
CA LEU A 60 8.10 -8.33 6.70
C LEU A 60 6.81 -9.16 6.75
N ASN A 61 6.35 -9.67 5.62
CA ASN A 61 5.16 -10.51 5.49
C ASN A 61 3.90 -9.84 6.04
N VAL A 62 3.68 -8.59 5.65
CA VAL A 62 2.48 -7.84 6.03
C VAL A 62 1.80 -7.25 4.81
N SER A 63 0.52 -6.89 4.96
CA SER A 63 -0.27 -6.28 3.90
C SER A 63 0.20 -4.86 3.59
N GLU A 64 0.28 -4.51 2.31
CA GLU A 64 0.63 -3.16 1.88
C GLU A 64 -0.39 -2.14 2.38
N ALA A 65 -1.68 -2.46 2.30
CA ALA A 65 -2.72 -1.57 2.78
C ALA A 65 -2.60 -1.32 4.28
N TRP A 66 -2.33 -2.38 5.04
CA TRP A 66 -2.11 -2.24 6.48
C TRP A 66 -0.90 -1.34 6.76
N MET A 67 0.20 -1.56 6.04
CA MET A 67 1.43 -0.76 6.21
C MET A 67 1.16 0.73 5.97
N MET A 68 0.35 1.05 4.99
CA MET A 68 0.02 2.44 4.67
C MET A 68 -1.07 3.03 5.56
N GLY A 69 -1.49 2.31 6.59
CA GLY A 69 -2.33 2.82 7.65
C GLY A 69 -3.81 2.54 7.55
N PHE A 70 -4.25 1.78 6.55
CA PHE A 70 -5.67 1.47 6.39
C PHE A 70 -6.15 0.48 7.44
N ASP A 71 -7.43 0.55 7.76
CA ASP A 71 -8.06 -0.32 8.76
C ASP A 71 -8.40 -1.67 8.11
N VAL A 72 -7.36 -2.49 7.93
CA VAL A 72 -7.45 -3.82 7.32
C VAL A 72 -6.55 -4.76 8.12
N PRO A 73 -6.71 -6.08 7.97
CA PRO A 73 -5.83 -7.04 8.64
C PRO A 73 -4.37 -6.87 8.25
N MET A 74 -3.46 -7.12 9.19
CA MET A 74 -2.02 -7.06 8.95
C MET A 74 -1.55 -8.16 8.01
N GLU A 75 -2.21 -9.29 8.03
CA GLU A 75 -1.81 -10.48 7.30
C GLU A 75 -1.80 -10.25 5.80
N ARG A 76 -0.71 -10.70 5.17
CA ARG A 76 -0.54 -10.60 3.73
C ARG A 76 -1.33 -11.71 3.04
N ALA A 77 -2.00 -11.37 1.93
CA ALA A 77 -2.71 -12.37 1.14
C ALA A 77 -1.74 -13.42 0.59
N VAL A 78 -2.17 -14.68 0.57
CA VAL A 78 -1.32 -15.80 0.16
C VAL A 78 -1.04 -15.75 -1.34
N VAL A 79 -2.03 -15.40 -2.16
CA VAL A 79 -1.89 -15.33 -3.61
C VAL A 79 -2.02 -13.89 -4.06
N GLN A 80 -0.99 -13.40 -4.72
CA GLN A 80 -0.95 -12.01 -5.20
C GLN A 80 -0.54 -12.02 -6.67
N LYS A 81 -1.46 -11.69 -7.53
CA LYS A 81 -1.16 -11.40 -8.93
C LYS A 81 -0.93 -9.90 -9.04
N ASN A 82 0.05 -9.51 -9.86
CA ASN A 82 0.29 -8.10 -10.13
C ASN A 82 0.55 -7.28 -8.87
N ASN A 83 1.47 -7.75 -8.03
CA ASN A 83 1.78 -7.10 -6.76
C ASN A 83 2.19 -5.64 -6.93
N ASP A 84 2.88 -5.31 -8.02
CA ASP A 84 3.28 -3.92 -8.29
C ASP A 84 2.04 -3.03 -8.50
N ILE A 85 1.03 -3.54 -9.20
CA ILE A 85 -0.22 -2.81 -9.44
C ILE A 85 -0.96 -2.60 -8.12
N MET A 86 -1.01 -3.63 -7.29
CA MET A 86 -1.65 -3.53 -5.98
C MET A 86 -0.97 -2.48 -5.11
N ALA A 87 0.36 -2.50 -5.06
CA ALA A 87 1.11 -1.52 -4.30
C ALA A 87 0.88 -0.11 -4.82
N ASP A 88 0.85 0.06 -6.13
CA ASP A 88 0.56 1.35 -6.77
C ASP A 88 -0.80 1.90 -6.36
N ILE A 89 -1.82 1.05 -6.40
CA ILE A 89 -3.19 1.43 -6.03
C ILE A 89 -3.23 1.88 -4.57
N ILE A 90 -2.57 1.13 -3.69
CA ILE A 90 -2.56 1.43 -2.25
C ILE A 90 -1.86 2.76 -1.97
N VAL A 91 -0.73 3.01 -2.60
CA VAL A 91 -0.04 4.28 -2.46
C VAL A 91 -0.92 5.43 -2.95
N ARG A 92 -1.57 5.25 -4.09
CA ARG A 92 -2.44 6.27 -4.65
C ARG A 92 -3.65 6.55 -3.75
N MET A 93 -4.23 5.51 -3.15
CA MET A 93 -5.33 5.69 -2.18
C MET A 93 -4.88 6.52 -0.98
N ARG A 94 -3.62 6.36 -0.57
CA ARG A 94 -3.07 7.08 0.57
C ARG A 94 -2.81 8.55 0.25
N THR A 95 -2.41 8.86 -0.98
CA THR A 95 -1.94 10.19 -1.38
C THR A 95 -2.93 11.00 -2.18
N ASP A 96 -4.01 10.39 -2.67
CA ASP A 96 -4.99 11.04 -3.54
C ASP A 96 -6.41 10.78 -3.00
N VAL A 97 -6.98 11.80 -2.37
CA VAL A 97 -8.29 11.71 -1.72
C VAL A 97 -9.40 11.36 -2.72
N ASP A 98 -9.32 11.93 -3.92
CA ASP A 98 -10.33 11.65 -4.95
C ASP A 98 -10.27 10.20 -5.40
N PHE A 99 -9.06 9.68 -5.58
CA PHE A 99 -8.88 8.28 -5.94
C PHE A 99 -9.44 7.34 -4.87
N LEU A 100 -9.17 7.63 -3.60
CA LEU A 100 -9.70 6.85 -2.48
C LEU A 100 -11.23 6.88 -2.48
N SER A 101 -11.83 8.04 -2.70
CA SER A 101 -13.29 8.19 -2.75
C SER A 101 -13.90 7.33 -3.84
N VAL A 102 -13.28 7.31 -5.02
CA VAL A 102 -13.75 6.48 -6.13
C VAL A 102 -13.63 4.99 -5.79
N VAL A 103 -12.53 4.58 -5.18
CA VAL A 103 -12.34 3.19 -4.76
C VAL A 103 -13.42 2.78 -3.76
N GLU A 104 -13.75 3.64 -2.80
CA GLU A 104 -14.82 3.36 -1.83
C GLU A 104 -16.17 3.14 -2.53
N LEU A 105 -16.48 4.00 -3.49
CA LEU A 105 -17.72 3.87 -4.25
C LEU A 105 -17.75 2.55 -5.04
N LEU A 106 -16.63 2.20 -5.68
CA LEU A 106 -16.54 0.94 -6.43
C LEU A 106 -16.70 -0.27 -5.52
N ASN A 107 -16.18 -0.19 -4.30
CA ASN A 107 -16.23 -1.29 -3.35
C ASN A 107 -17.66 -1.65 -2.94
N ASN A 108 -18.60 -0.74 -3.09
CA ASN A 108 -20.00 -0.94 -2.74
C ASN A 108 -20.87 -1.45 -3.90
N LEU A 109 -20.28 -1.61 -5.07
CA LEU A 109 -21.03 -2.05 -6.25
C LEU A 109 -21.07 -3.57 -6.35
N ASN A 110 -22.17 -4.09 -6.90
CA ASN A 110 -22.27 -5.52 -7.21
C ASN A 110 -21.58 -5.82 -8.56
N SER A 111 -21.53 -7.09 -8.94
CA SER A 111 -20.85 -7.52 -10.15
C SER A 111 -21.41 -6.90 -11.43
N ASP A 112 -22.72 -6.76 -11.52
CA ASP A 112 -23.37 -6.18 -12.70
C ASP A 112 -23.04 -4.70 -12.82
N GLN A 113 -23.07 -3.98 -11.72
CA GLN A 113 -22.71 -2.57 -11.69
C GLN A 113 -21.24 -2.35 -12.03
N LEU A 114 -20.37 -3.22 -11.52
CA LEU A 114 -18.95 -3.16 -11.82
C LEU A 114 -18.68 -3.39 -13.31
N ALA A 115 -19.42 -4.31 -13.94
CA ALA A 115 -19.30 -4.54 -15.37
C ALA A 115 -19.65 -3.29 -16.17
N SER A 116 -20.70 -2.59 -15.77
CA SER A 116 -21.11 -1.34 -16.42
C SER A 116 -20.05 -0.26 -16.28
N VAL A 117 -19.49 -0.09 -15.07
CA VAL A 117 -18.42 0.87 -14.83
C VAL A 117 -17.18 0.52 -15.64
N LYS A 118 -16.84 -0.76 -15.74
CA LYS A 118 -15.71 -1.23 -16.53
C LYS A 118 -15.84 -0.80 -17.99
N GLN A 119 -17.05 -0.91 -18.56
CA GLN A 119 -17.29 -0.46 -19.93
C GLN A 119 -17.07 1.03 -20.11
N MET A 120 -17.53 1.83 -19.15
CA MET A 120 -17.32 3.27 -19.18
C MET A 120 -15.83 3.63 -19.09
N LEU A 121 -15.10 2.94 -18.22
CA LEU A 121 -13.66 3.20 -18.04
C LEU A 121 -12.86 2.80 -19.28
N LYS A 122 -13.26 1.74 -19.97
CA LYS A 122 -12.63 1.34 -21.24
C LYS A 122 -12.77 2.43 -22.29
N ALA A 123 -13.87 3.16 -22.29
CA ALA A 123 -14.07 4.26 -23.23
C ALA A 123 -13.06 5.39 -22.99
N PHE A 124 -12.71 5.66 -21.73
CA PHE A 124 -11.71 6.68 -21.41
C PHE A 124 -10.30 6.26 -21.86
N ASN A 125 -10.01 4.97 -21.86
CA ASN A 125 -8.69 4.44 -22.19
C ASN A 125 -8.59 3.92 -23.61
N LYS A 126 -9.58 4.21 -24.43
CA LYS A 126 -9.72 3.68 -25.79
C LYS A 126 -8.51 3.97 -26.68
N ASP A 127 -7.90 5.13 -26.52
CA ASP A 127 -6.80 5.60 -27.36
C ASP A 127 -5.42 5.38 -26.73
N SER A 128 -5.35 4.65 -25.63
CA SER A 128 -4.09 4.39 -24.94
C SER A 128 -3.43 3.10 -25.38
#